data_65c1a5af8f9f66228b04c73af7b9fd5d
#
_entry.id   65c1a5af8f9f66228b04c73af7b9fd5d
#
_cell.length_a   1.000
_cell.length_b   1.000
_cell.length_c   1.000
_cell.angle_alpha   90.00
_cell.angle_beta   90.00
_cell.angle_gamma   90.00
#
_symmetry.space_group_name_H-M   'P 1'
#
loop_
_entity.id
_entity.type
_entity.pdbx_description
1 polymer ?
#
loop_
_entity_poly.entity_id
_entity_poly.type
_entity_poly.pdbx_seq_one_letter_code
_entity_poly.pdbx_strand_id
1 'polypeptide(L)'
;FYACVLYDGAPWQARPADAAGLEPENKVQTGYYYHNVGDKDPWKSGIDTRQGLIEAWNGQKTGYNLKKLLDPSSAGQYFRNTNTWVEFRYAEILMNYAEACIELGGADLQKGIDAMNMVRNRAGLPDRVTTDQATARQYVRDERNIEFFAEGHRFYDMRRWMICEQVVENVYATRVEHYDNGYTVWKWNKADKADERFFTDKKFYWVPL
;
A
#
# COMPACT_ATOMS: atom_id res chain seq x y z
N PHE A 1 -1.57 -6.94 -4.49
CA PHE A 1 -1.10 -6.82 -3.11
C PHE A 1 0.33 -7.33 -2.97
N TYR A 2 0.62 -8.58 -3.27
CA TYR A 2 1.94 -9.24 -3.08
C TYR A 2 3.08 -8.63 -3.88
N ALA A 3 2.79 -7.94 -4.97
CA ALA A 3 3.76 -7.21 -5.76
C ALA A 3 4.17 -5.86 -5.13
N CYS A 4 3.31 -5.28 -4.30
CA CYS A 4 3.46 -3.91 -3.80
C CYS A 4 3.69 -3.81 -2.30
N VAL A 5 3.32 -4.83 -1.51
CA VAL A 5 3.26 -4.77 -0.05
C VAL A 5 4.00 -5.95 0.56
N LEU A 6 4.82 -5.67 1.58
CA LEU A 6 5.39 -6.66 2.49
C LEU A 6 4.50 -6.75 3.73
N TYR A 7 4.26 -7.97 4.16
CA TYR A 7 3.42 -8.32 5.29
C TYR A 7 4.16 -9.36 6.16
N ASP A 8 3.64 -9.63 7.33
CA ASP A 8 4.25 -10.61 8.25
C ASP A 8 4.37 -12.01 7.61
N GLY A 9 5.54 -12.60 7.67
CA GLY A 9 5.87 -13.87 7.02
C GLY A 9 6.18 -13.77 5.52
N ALA A 10 6.07 -12.59 4.90
CA ALA A 10 6.42 -12.43 3.48
C ALA A 10 7.91 -12.69 3.25
N PRO A 11 8.27 -13.47 2.21
CA PRO A 11 9.67 -13.63 1.85
C PRO A 11 10.24 -12.30 1.35
N TRP A 12 11.45 -12.00 1.78
CA TRP A 12 12.15 -10.79 1.39
C TRP A 12 13.62 -11.09 1.08
N GLN A 13 14.40 -10.08 0.90
CA GLN A 13 15.84 -10.15 0.65
C GLN A 13 16.62 -10.65 1.87
N ALA A 14 17.85 -11.09 1.67
CA ALA A 14 18.73 -11.52 2.75
C ALA A 14 18.88 -10.43 3.83
N ARG A 15 18.83 -10.84 5.07
CA ARG A 15 19.00 -9.95 6.21
C ARG A 15 20.46 -9.48 6.32
N PRO A 16 20.71 -8.25 6.74
CA PRO A 16 22.05 -7.81 7.10
C PRO A 16 22.61 -8.62 8.27
N ALA A 17 23.93 -8.61 8.45
CA ALA A 17 24.63 -9.50 9.37
C ALA A 17 24.17 -9.42 10.84
N ASP A 18 23.73 -8.24 11.27
CA ASP A 18 23.20 -7.99 12.61
C ASP A 18 21.77 -8.55 12.82
N ALA A 19 21.02 -8.74 11.74
CA ALA A 19 19.67 -9.26 11.78
C ALA A 19 19.56 -10.74 11.38
N ALA A 20 20.52 -11.28 10.62
CA ALA A 20 20.48 -12.63 10.06
C ALA A 20 20.39 -13.74 11.15
N GLY A 21 21.00 -13.51 12.31
CA GLY A 21 20.89 -14.45 13.44
C GLY A 21 19.53 -14.43 14.15
N LEU A 22 18.78 -13.33 14.03
CA LEU A 22 17.45 -13.18 14.63
C LEU A 22 16.33 -13.65 13.71
N GLU A 23 16.57 -13.56 12.39
CA GLU A 23 15.63 -13.99 11.35
C GLU A 23 16.40 -14.63 10.17
N PRO A 24 16.73 -15.94 10.29
CA PRO A 24 17.54 -16.65 9.30
C PRO A 24 16.76 -17.05 8.03
N GLU A 25 15.43 -17.01 8.05
CA GLU A 25 14.58 -17.43 6.92
C GLU A 25 14.35 -16.32 5.87
N ASN A 26 14.88 -15.13 6.11
CA ASN A 26 14.70 -13.96 5.25
C ASN A 26 13.22 -13.59 5.03
N LYS A 27 12.45 -13.67 6.11
CA LYS A 27 11.04 -13.28 6.15
C LYS A 27 10.85 -11.95 6.87
N VAL A 28 9.83 -11.21 6.48
CA VAL A 28 9.36 -10.02 7.21
C VAL A 28 8.73 -10.47 8.52
N GLN A 29 9.12 -9.86 9.64
CA GLN A 29 8.59 -10.16 10.98
C GLN A 29 7.96 -8.90 11.59
N THR A 30 6.70 -8.65 11.25
CA THR A 30 5.90 -7.57 11.84
C THR A 30 4.92 -8.07 12.90
N GLY A 31 4.98 -9.36 13.23
CA GLY A 31 4.15 -10.02 14.23
C GLY A 31 4.71 -9.98 15.64
N TYR A 32 3.86 -10.34 16.59
CA TYR A 32 4.14 -10.46 18.02
C TYR A 32 3.91 -11.90 18.45
N TYR A 33 4.79 -12.44 19.29
CA TYR A 33 4.79 -13.84 19.68
C TYR A 33 4.37 -13.99 21.13
N TYR A 34 3.40 -14.89 21.38
CA TYR A 34 2.80 -15.18 22.67
C TYR A 34 2.88 -16.67 22.97
N HIS A 35 2.97 -17.04 24.25
CA HIS A 35 2.88 -18.44 24.64
C HIS A 35 1.45 -18.96 24.50
N ASN A 36 0.48 -18.22 25.02
CA ASN A 36 -0.92 -18.63 25.03
C ASN A 36 -1.86 -17.54 24.52
N VAL A 37 -3.00 -17.97 24.02
CA VAL A 37 -4.10 -17.05 23.67
C VAL A 37 -4.62 -16.39 24.96
N GLY A 38 -4.61 -15.06 24.98
CA GLY A 38 -5.03 -14.27 26.13
C GLY A 38 -3.89 -13.69 26.97
N ASP A 39 -2.64 -14.04 26.68
CA ASP A 39 -1.49 -13.38 27.25
C ASP A 39 -1.53 -11.87 26.92
N LYS A 40 -1.20 -11.03 27.92
CA LYS A 40 -1.27 -9.57 27.73
C LYS A 40 -0.09 -9.03 26.95
N ASP A 41 1.09 -9.57 27.20
CA ASP A 41 2.34 -9.08 26.64
C ASP A 41 3.01 -10.18 25.81
N PRO A 42 3.59 -9.84 24.64
CA PRO A 42 4.34 -10.79 23.86
C PRO A 42 5.67 -11.11 24.54
N TRP A 43 6.09 -12.36 24.52
CA TRP A 43 7.43 -12.74 24.97
C TRP A 43 8.51 -12.35 23.96
N LYS A 44 8.13 -12.17 22.67
CA LYS A 44 9.00 -11.72 21.58
C LYS A 44 8.23 -10.81 20.63
N SER A 45 8.85 -9.73 20.21
CA SER A 45 8.39 -8.89 19.11
C SER A 45 9.23 -9.17 17.88
N GLY A 46 8.59 -9.20 16.71
CA GLY A 46 9.27 -9.34 15.43
C GLY A 46 10.28 -8.21 15.21
N ILE A 47 11.36 -8.51 14.50
CA ILE A 47 12.47 -7.54 14.31
C ILE A 47 12.07 -6.31 13.49
N ASP A 48 11.04 -6.42 12.66
CA ASP A 48 10.53 -5.31 11.84
C ASP A 48 9.42 -4.51 12.54
N THR A 49 9.16 -4.77 13.83
CA THR A 49 8.20 -4.01 14.64
C THR A 49 8.87 -2.81 15.32
N ARG A 50 8.06 -1.87 15.79
CA ARG A 50 8.54 -0.76 16.65
C ARG A 50 9.00 -1.19 18.04
N GLN A 51 8.86 -2.44 18.39
CA GLN A 51 9.34 -3.08 19.62
C GLN A 51 10.41 -4.12 19.31
N GLY A 52 10.87 -4.19 18.05
CA GLY A 52 11.95 -5.08 17.63
C GLY A 52 13.30 -4.70 18.24
N LEU A 53 14.23 -5.65 18.21
CA LEU A 53 15.57 -5.46 18.79
C LEU A 53 16.49 -4.58 17.94
N ILE A 54 16.20 -4.43 16.64
CA ILE A 54 17.03 -3.69 15.69
C ILE A 54 16.24 -2.50 15.18
N GLU A 55 16.79 -1.30 15.29
CA GLU A 55 16.22 -0.07 14.78
C GLU A 55 14.71 0.12 15.04
N ALA A 56 14.26 -0.18 16.24
CA ALA A 56 12.84 -0.12 16.64
C ALA A 56 12.18 1.23 16.29
N TRP A 57 12.95 2.33 16.31
CA TRP A 57 12.49 3.66 15.91
C TRP A 57 12.06 3.73 14.43
N ASN A 58 12.63 2.88 13.57
CA ASN A 58 12.33 2.79 12.14
C ASN A 58 11.27 1.71 11.82
N GLY A 59 10.83 0.97 12.82
CA GLY A 59 9.79 -0.05 12.67
C GLY A 59 8.46 0.55 12.18
N GLN A 60 7.77 -0.19 11.34
CA GLN A 60 6.49 0.22 10.76
C GLN A 60 5.37 0.30 11.84
N LYS A 61 4.33 1.11 11.59
CA LYS A 61 3.19 1.31 12.51
C LYS A 61 1.96 0.49 12.14
N THR A 62 1.86 0.03 10.88
CA THR A 62 0.62 -0.50 10.31
C THR A 62 0.57 -2.02 10.19
N GLY A 63 1.67 -2.73 10.42
CA GLY A 63 1.80 -4.17 10.14
C GLY A 63 2.25 -4.47 8.70
N TYR A 64 2.42 -3.44 7.87
CA TYR A 64 2.77 -3.57 6.46
C TYR A 64 3.91 -2.64 6.08
N ASN A 65 4.73 -3.06 5.12
CA ASN A 65 5.79 -2.25 4.53
C ASN A 65 5.61 -2.14 3.01
N LEU A 66 6.13 -1.07 2.43
CA LEU A 66 6.14 -0.89 0.98
C LEU A 66 7.19 -1.81 0.35
N LYS A 67 6.79 -2.54 -0.69
CA LYS A 67 7.65 -3.38 -1.53
C LYS A 67 7.89 -2.76 -2.91
N LYS A 68 6.86 -2.13 -3.45
CA LYS A 68 6.91 -1.47 -4.77
C LYS A 68 8.04 -0.46 -4.80
N LEU A 69 8.77 -0.38 -5.89
CA LEU A 69 9.92 0.51 -6.11
C LEU A 69 11.19 0.15 -5.32
N LEU A 70 11.21 -0.98 -4.62
CA LEU A 70 12.42 -1.46 -3.95
C LEU A 70 13.16 -2.47 -4.83
N ASP A 71 14.48 -2.40 -4.81
CA ASP A 71 15.35 -3.39 -5.44
C ASP A 71 15.67 -4.51 -4.45
N PRO A 72 15.19 -5.74 -4.68
CA PRO A 72 15.47 -6.84 -3.77
C PRO A 72 16.94 -7.26 -3.74
N SER A 73 17.77 -6.82 -4.67
CA SER A 73 19.21 -7.11 -4.70
C SER A 73 20.04 -6.19 -3.80
N SER A 74 19.46 -5.09 -3.33
CA SER A 74 20.15 -4.08 -2.51
C SER A 74 20.05 -4.30 -1.01
N ALA A 75 19.90 -5.56 -0.58
CA ALA A 75 19.71 -5.95 0.82
C ALA A 75 20.68 -5.28 1.79
N GLY A 76 20.14 -4.68 2.84
CA GLY A 76 20.90 -4.07 3.94
C GLY A 76 21.79 -2.90 3.53
N GLN A 77 21.59 -2.33 2.36
CA GLN A 77 22.43 -1.27 1.82
C GLN A 77 21.64 0.03 1.71
N TYR A 78 21.56 0.78 2.79
CA TYR A 78 21.13 2.16 2.75
C TYR A 78 22.00 2.95 1.74
N PHE A 79 21.41 3.81 0.96
CA PHE A 79 22.10 4.69 0.00
C PHE A 79 22.77 4.00 -1.21
N ARG A 80 22.65 2.69 -1.39
CA ARG A 80 23.17 1.97 -2.56
C ARG A 80 22.11 1.47 -3.52
N ASN A 81 20.87 1.88 -3.31
CA ASN A 81 19.81 1.58 -4.22
C ASN A 81 19.99 2.38 -5.53
N THR A 82 20.10 1.67 -6.65
CA THR A 82 20.27 2.24 -7.99
C THR A 82 19.00 2.17 -8.81
N ASN A 83 17.85 1.97 -8.19
CA ASN A 83 16.57 1.93 -8.88
C ASN A 83 16.31 3.22 -9.64
N THR A 84 15.88 3.06 -10.88
CA THR A 84 15.42 4.18 -11.68
C THR A 84 14.15 4.76 -11.06
N TRP A 85 14.15 6.05 -10.80
CA TRP A 85 12.94 6.77 -10.47
C TRP A 85 12.12 6.98 -11.74
N VAL A 86 10.85 6.56 -11.72
CA VAL A 86 9.95 6.67 -12.86
C VAL A 86 9.12 7.93 -12.70
N GLU A 87 9.38 8.94 -13.53
CA GLU A 87 8.58 10.18 -13.58
C GLU A 87 7.25 9.95 -14.31
N PHE A 88 7.30 9.28 -15.47
CA PHE A 88 6.14 8.94 -16.28
C PHE A 88 6.21 7.50 -16.73
N ARG A 89 5.06 6.87 -16.86
CA ARG A 89 4.94 5.55 -17.48
C ARG A 89 3.67 5.44 -18.31
N TYR A 90 3.69 4.55 -19.26
CA TYR A 90 2.62 4.43 -20.27
C TYR A 90 1.23 4.19 -19.64
N ALA A 91 1.16 3.50 -18.50
CA ALA A 91 -0.10 3.34 -17.78
C ALA A 91 -0.72 4.68 -17.36
N GLU A 92 0.09 5.70 -17.03
CA GLU A 92 -0.42 7.03 -16.71
C GLU A 92 -1.06 7.69 -17.92
N ILE A 93 -0.45 7.59 -19.09
CA ILE A 93 -1.02 8.12 -20.33
C ILE A 93 -2.37 7.45 -20.63
N LEU A 94 -2.42 6.12 -20.52
CA LEU A 94 -3.65 5.35 -20.71
C LEU A 94 -4.74 5.75 -19.73
N MET A 95 -4.41 5.91 -18.44
CA MET A 95 -5.38 6.26 -17.41
C MET A 95 -5.84 7.72 -17.49
N ASN A 96 -4.98 8.64 -17.94
CA ASN A 96 -5.35 10.03 -18.20
C ASN A 96 -6.31 10.10 -19.40
N TYR A 97 -6.01 9.36 -20.46
CA TYR A 97 -6.90 9.25 -21.62
C TYR A 97 -8.24 8.59 -21.24
N ALA A 98 -8.19 7.50 -20.47
CA ALA A 98 -9.38 6.80 -19.98
C ALA A 98 -10.31 7.76 -19.20
N GLU A 99 -9.75 8.50 -18.26
CA GLU A 99 -10.51 9.45 -17.45
C GLU A 99 -11.11 10.55 -18.33
N ALA A 100 -10.34 11.14 -19.22
CA ALA A 100 -10.84 12.19 -20.13
C ALA A 100 -12.00 11.69 -21.00
N CYS A 101 -11.89 10.52 -21.60
CA CYS A 101 -12.95 9.92 -22.42
C CYS A 101 -14.20 9.57 -21.59
N ILE A 102 -14.02 9.05 -20.37
CA ILE A 102 -15.14 8.77 -19.47
C ILE A 102 -15.85 10.05 -19.05
N GLU A 103 -15.13 11.14 -18.77
CA GLU A 103 -15.76 12.42 -18.42
C GLU A 103 -16.46 13.09 -19.61
N LEU A 104 -15.99 12.91 -20.85
CA LEU A 104 -16.72 13.32 -22.04
C LEU A 104 -18.01 12.52 -22.21
N GLY A 105 -18.00 11.24 -21.89
CA GLY A 105 -19.17 10.37 -22.00
C GLY A 105 -19.61 10.10 -23.44
N GLY A 106 -20.87 9.73 -23.63
CA GLY A 106 -21.43 9.47 -24.95
C GLY A 106 -20.64 8.46 -25.77
N ALA A 107 -20.24 8.81 -26.98
CA ALA A 107 -19.47 7.95 -27.90
C ALA A 107 -18.03 7.68 -27.43
N ASP A 108 -17.50 8.48 -26.52
CA ASP A 108 -16.14 8.33 -26.01
C ASP A 108 -16.07 7.45 -24.76
N LEU A 109 -17.20 7.18 -24.09
CA LEU A 109 -17.25 6.38 -22.86
C LEU A 109 -16.57 5.02 -23.05
N GLN A 110 -16.88 4.31 -24.13
CA GLN A 110 -16.31 2.98 -24.38
C GLN A 110 -14.80 3.04 -24.61
N LYS A 111 -14.30 4.06 -25.31
CA LYS A 111 -12.86 4.25 -25.53
C LYS A 111 -12.11 4.42 -24.20
N GLY A 112 -12.72 5.14 -23.26
CA GLY A 112 -12.16 5.30 -21.92
C GLY A 112 -12.09 3.99 -21.14
N ILE A 113 -13.15 3.19 -21.20
CA ILE A 113 -13.21 1.87 -20.57
C ILE A 113 -12.18 0.92 -21.20
N ASP A 114 -12.04 0.92 -22.53
CA ASP A 114 -11.07 0.09 -23.23
C ASP A 114 -9.62 0.45 -22.83
N ALA A 115 -9.29 1.72 -22.74
CA ALA A 115 -7.98 2.19 -22.31
C ALA A 115 -7.66 1.77 -20.86
N MET A 116 -8.63 1.90 -19.96
CA MET A 116 -8.49 1.40 -18.58
C MET A 116 -8.28 -0.12 -18.55
N ASN A 117 -9.01 -0.88 -19.36
CA ASN A 117 -8.91 -2.32 -19.44
C ASN A 117 -7.56 -2.79 -20.00
N MET A 118 -6.88 -2.01 -20.85
CA MET A 118 -5.51 -2.31 -21.25
C MET A 118 -4.55 -2.37 -20.05
N VAL A 119 -4.71 -1.47 -19.08
CA VAL A 119 -3.91 -1.50 -17.84
C VAL A 119 -4.24 -2.73 -17.01
N ARG A 120 -5.54 -3.05 -16.85
CA ARG A 120 -6.01 -4.22 -16.12
C ARG A 120 -5.53 -5.53 -16.73
N ASN A 121 -5.64 -5.67 -18.05
CA ASN A 121 -5.21 -6.86 -18.78
C ASN A 121 -3.72 -7.13 -18.64
N ARG A 122 -2.89 -6.08 -18.65
CA ARG A 122 -1.46 -6.22 -18.36
C ARG A 122 -1.19 -6.83 -16.97
N ALA A 123 -2.05 -6.51 -15.98
CA ALA A 123 -1.98 -7.04 -14.63
C ALA A 123 -2.69 -8.39 -14.46
N GLY A 124 -3.24 -8.98 -15.52
CA GLY A 124 -3.99 -10.24 -15.46
C GLY A 124 -5.37 -10.12 -14.82
N LEU A 125 -5.94 -8.92 -14.74
CA LEU A 125 -7.24 -8.67 -14.17
C LEU A 125 -8.34 -8.69 -15.26
N PRO A 126 -9.56 -9.15 -14.95
CA PRO A 126 -10.66 -9.15 -15.90
C PRO A 126 -11.10 -7.73 -16.25
N ASP A 127 -11.67 -7.58 -17.45
CA ASP A 127 -12.24 -6.32 -17.90
C ASP A 127 -13.36 -5.83 -16.97
N ARG A 128 -13.45 -4.51 -16.83
CA ARG A 128 -14.63 -3.83 -16.30
C ARG A 128 -15.48 -3.38 -17.47
N VAL A 129 -16.78 -3.59 -17.37
CA VAL A 129 -17.76 -3.26 -18.42
C VAL A 129 -18.91 -2.50 -17.78
N THR A 130 -19.30 -1.40 -18.40
CA THR A 130 -20.51 -0.63 -18.04
C THR A 130 -20.87 0.32 -19.18
N THR A 131 -22.14 0.68 -19.27
CA THR A 131 -22.66 1.74 -20.14
C THR A 131 -23.03 2.99 -19.34
N ASP A 132 -22.89 2.94 -18.01
CA ASP A 132 -23.17 4.04 -17.12
C ASP A 132 -21.90 4.85 -16.83
N GLN A 133 -21.95 6.15 -17.16
CA GLN A 133 -20.81 7.04 -16.98
C GLN A 133 -20.39 7.21 -15.51
N ALA A 134 -21.35 7.24 -14.59
CA ALA A 134 -21.04 7.39 -13.17
C ALA A 134 -20.28 6.16 -12.63
N THR A 135 -20.70 4.99 -13.03
CA THR A 135 -20.02 3.72 -12.71
C THR A 135 -18.62 3.67 -13.35
N ALA A 136 -18.49 4.08 -14.62
CA ALA A 136 -17.19 4.12 -15.30
C ALA A 136 -16.22 5.11 -14.63
N ARG A 137 -16.73 6.28 -14.19
CA ARG A 137 -15.95 7.23 -13.38
C ARG A 137 -15.43 6.61 -12.10
N GLN A 138 -16.24 5.86 -11.39
CA GLN A 138 -15.79 5.17 -10.18
C GLN A 138 -14.74 4.11 -10.53
N TYR A 139 -14.93 3.36 -11.59
CA TYR A 139 -13.96 2.35 -12.04
C TYR A 139 -12.59 2.93 -12.34
N VAL A 140 -12.51 4.04 -13.09
CA VAL A 140 -11.21 4.65 -13.41
C VAL A 140 -10.54 5.25 -12.18
N ARG A 141 -11.29 5.81 -11.24
CA ARG A 141 -10.77 6.32 -9.98
C ARG A 141 -10.20 5.21 -9.10
N ASP A 142 -10.90 4.09 -8.99
CA ASP A 142 -10.43 2.91 -8.26
C ASP A 142 -9.16 2.33 -8.90
N GLU A 143 -9.15 2.21 -10.22
CA GLU A 143 -8.00 1.67 -10.94
C GLU A 143 -6.78 2.56 -10.80
N ARG A 144 -6.92 3.89 -10.91
CA ARG A 144 -5.84 4.84 -10.64
C ARG A 144 -5.27 4.69 -9.23
N ASN A 145 -6.13 4.54 -8.24
CA ASN A 145 -5.71 4.38 -6.85
C ASN A 145 -4.87 3.11 -6.62
N ILE A 146 -5.20 2.02 -7.31
CA ILE A 146 -4.49 0.74 -7.20
C ILE A 146 -3.24 0.75 -8.06
N GLU A 147 -3.34 1.14 -9.34
CA GLU A 147 -2.24 1.12 -10.29
C GLU A 147 -1.10 2.05 -9.89
N PHE A 148 -1.43 3.24 -9.38
CA PHE A 148 -0.45 4.25 -8.96
C PHE A 148 -0.17 4.26 -7.47
N PHE A 149 -0.46 3.14 -6.79
CA PHE A 149 -0.10 2.99 -5.38
C PHE A 149 1.38 3.31 -5.16
N ALA A 150 1.67 4.18 -4.20
CA ALA A 150 3.00 4.66 -3.84
C ALA A 150 3.76 5.47 -4.92
N GLU A 151 3.09 5.90 -6.00
CA GLU A 151 3.68 6.76 -7.04
C GLU A 151 3.31 8.25 -6.88
N GLY A 152 2.68 8.63 -5.78
CA GLY A 152 2.36 10.04 -5.46
C GLY A 152 1.05 10.55 -6.06
N HIS A 153 0.44 9.85 -7.01
CA HIS A 153 -0.77 10.32 -7.73
C HIS A 153 -1.98 10.54 -6.83
N ARG A 154 -2.17 9.69 -5.81
CA ARG A 154 -3.36 9.75 -4.94
C ARG A 154 -3.55 11.11 -4.28
N PHE A 155 -2.45 11.76 -3.86
CA PHE A 155 -2.49 13.07 -3.22
C PHE A 155 -3.14 14.14 -4.13
N TYR A 156 -2.80 14.13 -5.41
CA TYR A 156 -3.33 15.07 -6.40
C TYR A 156 -4.73 14.66 -6.87
N ASP A 157 -4.95 13.38 -7.11
CA ASP A 157 -6.22 12.82 -7.56
C ASP A 157 -7.36 13.14 -6.58
N MET A 158 -7.16 12.93 -5.29
CA MET A 158 -8.17 13.24 -4.27
C MET A 158 -8.56 14.73 -4.29
N ARG A 159 -7.59 15.60 -4.53
CA ARG A 159 -7.82 17.06 -4.55
C ARG A 159 -8.55 17.50 -5.80
N ARG A 160 -8.09 17.09 -6.97
CA ARG A 160 -8.73 17.47 -8.23
C ARG A 160 -10.14 16.89 -8.39
N TRP A 161 -10.43 15.74 -7.77
CA TRP A 161 -11.76 15.16 -7.72
C TRP A 161 -12.64 15.72 -6.59
N MET A 162 -12.10 16.55 -5.73
CA MET A 162 -12.78 17.13 -4.56
C MET A 162 -13.39 16.08 -3.62
N ILE A 163 -12.69 14.97 -3.41
CA ILE A 163 -13.17 13.84 -2.59
C ILE A 163 -12.39 13.65 -1.28
N CYS A 164 -11.50 14.58 -0.93
CA CYS A 164 -10.63 14.40 0.23
C CYS A 164 -11.41 14.18 1.54
N GLU A 165 -12.52 14.88 1.75
CA GLU A 165 -13.36 14.69 2.94
C GLU A 165 -13.96 13.29 3.06
N GLN A 166 -14.19 12.66 1.91
CA GLN A 166 -14.79 11.32 1.84
C GLN A 166 -13.78 10.19 2.00
N VAL A 167 -12.50 10.44 1.66
CA VAL A 167 -11.49 9.39 1.52
C VAL A 167 -10.30 9.52 2.48
N VAL A 168 -10.17 10.68 3.14
CA VAL A 168 -9.15 10.86 4.18
C VAL A 168 -9.68 10.30 5.50
N GLU A 169 -9.25 9.11 5.81
CA GLU A 169 -9.62 8.41 7.04
C GLU A 169 -8.38 8.17 7.91
N ASN A 170 -8.62 7.90 9.19
CA ASN A 170 -7.57 7.47 10.10
C ASN A 170 -6.91 6.20 9.61
N VAL A 171 -5.61 6.08 9.86
CA VAL A 171 -4.87 4.85 9.57
C VAL A 171 -4.89 3.95 10.79
N TYR A 172 -5.24 2.70 10.58
CA TYR A 172 -5.31 1.69 11.63
C TYR A 172 -4.20 0.65 11.45
N ALA A 173 -3.70 0.14 12.56
CA ALA A 173 -2.72 -0.93 12.54
C ALA A 173 -3.40 -2.30 12.39
N THR A 174 -2.75 -3.19 11.67
CA THR A 174 -3.03 -4.62 11.74
C THR A 174 -2.01 -5.24 12.67
N ARG A 175 -2.47 -5.87 13.74
CA ARG A 175 -1.62 -6.61 14.68
C ARG A 175 -1.64 -8.08 14.32
N VAL A 176 -0.48 -8.66 14.10
CA VAL A 176 -0.32 -10.09 13.87
C VAL A 176 0.17 -10.72 15.16
N GLU A 177 -0.51 -11.75 15.64
CA GLU A 177 -0.16 -12.48 16.84
C GLU A 177 0.10 -13.95 16.49
N HIS A 178 1.27 -14.44 16.85
CA HIS A 178 1.69 -15.83 16.72
C HIS A 178 1.70 -16.48 18.09
N TYR A 179 1.20 -17.70 18.18
CA TYR A 179 1.12 -18.48 19.40
C TYR A 179 1.96 -19.76 19.30
N ASP A 180 2.49 -20.26 20.43
CA ASP A 180 3.35 -21.44 20.46
C ASP A 180 2.67 -22.72 19.93
N ASN A 181 1.35 -22.76 19.94
CA ASN A 181 0.57 -23.85 19.35
C ASN A 181 0.46 -23.80 17.80
N GLY A 182 1.16 -22.85 17.16
CA GLY A 182 1.15 -22.65 15.70
C GLY A 182 -0.02 -21.81 15.18
N TYR A 183 -0.91 -21.34 16.06
CA TYR A 183 -2.03 -20.49 15.68
C TYR A 183 -1.55 -19.07 15.40
N THR A 184 -2.06 -18.44 14.33
CA THR A 184 -1.77 -17.05 13.97
C THR A 184 -3.07 -16.27 13.79
N VAL A 185 -3.16 -15.10 14.38
CA VAL A 185 -4.31 -14.21 14.29
C VAL A 185 -3.92 -12.87 13.73
N TRP A 186 -4.69 -12.40 12.78
CA TRP A 186 -4.61 -11.03 12.25
C TRP A 186 -5.71 -10.22 12.90
N LYS A 187 -5.34 -9.31 13.78
CA LYS A 187 -6.27 -8.44 14.49
C LYS A 187 -6.29 -7.06 13.87
N TRP A 188 -7.47 -6.57 13.63
CA TRP A 188 -7.70 -5.20 13.23
C TRP A 188 -8.74 -4.57 14.16
N ASN A 189 -8.42 -3.41 14.72
CA ASN A 189 -9.30 -2.72 15.65
C ASN A 189 -9.30 -1.21 15.35
N LYS A 190 -10.48 -0.63 15.19
CA LYS A 190 -10.65 0.83 15.03
C LYS A 190 -10.14 1.65 16.21
N ALA A 191 -9.96 1.05 17.39
CA ALA A 191 -9.34 1.72 18.53
C ALA A 191 -7.83 1.88 18.38
N ASP A 192 -7.16 1.02 17.58
CA ASP A 192 -5.72 1.01 17.40
C ASP A 192 -5.33 1.91 16.21
N LYS A 193 -5.47 3.22 16.39
CA LYS A 193 -5.06 4.20 15.38
C LYS A 193 -3.54 4.25 15.29
N ALA A 194 -3.02 3.93 14.12
CA ALA A 194 -1.60 4.13 13.81
C ALA A 194 -1.29 5.59 13.51
N ASP A 195 -2.24 6.29 12.90
CA ASP A 195 -2.15 7.71 12.57
C ASP A 195 -3.54 8.33 12.49
N GLU A 196 -3.70 9.50 13.08
CA GLU A 196 -4.94 10.26 13.03
C GLU A 196 -4.89 11.30 11.91
N ARG A 197 -5.84 11.21 11.00
CA ARG A 197 -5.91 12.08 9.83
C ARG A 197 -7.22 12.84 9.81
N PHE A 198 -7.13 14.09 9.42
CA PHE A 198 -8.29 14.93 9.17
C PHE A 198 -8.05 15.80 7.94
N PHE A 199 -9.12 16.17 7.30
CA PHE A 199 -9.11 17.04 6.15
C PHE A 199 -10.04 18.22 6.39
N THR A 200 -9.66 19.39 5.90
CA THR A 200 -10.48 20.61 5.93
C THR A 200 -10.48 21.24 4.54
N ASP A 201 -11.56 21.94 4.16
CA ASP A 201 -11.71 22.59 2.84
C ASP A 201 -10.51 23.43 2.44
N LYS A 202 -9.88 24.10 3.38
CA LYS A 202 -8.69 24.91 3.11
C LYS A 202 -7.53 24.11 2.51
N LYS A 203 -7.47 22.80 2.79
CA LYS A 203 -6.40 21.90 2.31
C LYS A 203 -6.60 21.48 0.84
N PHE A 204 -7.72 21.78 0.20
CA PHE A 204 -7.88 21.55 -1.23
C PHE A 204 -6.95 22.43 -2.06
N TYR A 205 -6.75 23.66 -1.63
CA TYR A 205 -6.09 24.69 -2.44
C TYR A 205 -4.59 24.79 -2.21
N TRP A 206 -4.08 24.24 -1.09
CA TRP A 206 -2.67 24.46 -0.75
C TRP A 206 -1.99 23.24 -0.15
N VAL A 207 -0.77 23.02 -0.62
CA VAL A 207 0.26 22.36 0.17
C VAL A 207 0.73 23.43 1.14
N PRO A 208 0.52 23.34 2.45
CA PRO A 208 1.16 24.28 3.38
C PRO A 208 2.68 24.14 3.21
N LEU A 209 3.30 25.27 2.90
CA LEU A 209 4.73 25.42 2.97
C LEU A 209 5.19 25.31 4.42
#